data_884b322e0b8dec6c1b8b90066dc77276
#
_entry.id   884b322e0b8dec6c1b8b90066dc77276
#
_cell.length_a   1.000
_cell.length_b   1.000
_cell.length_c   1.000
_cell.angle_alpha   90.00
_cell.angle_beta   90.00
_cell.angle_gamma   90.00
#
_symmetry.space_group_name_H-M   'P 1'
#
loop_
_entity.id
_entity.type
_entity.pdbx_description
1 polymer ?
#
loop_
_entity_poly.entity_id
_entity_poly.type
_entity_poly.pdbx_seq_one_letter_code
_entity_poly.pdbx_strand_id
1 'polypeptide(L)'
;MCGSSGVDEHCWRHPRAGAGSVERFVTVIIDLTPVRDGTGPARLLDMVSGRSKAVFTTWLQEQSQAFRAGIETVAMDGFTGYKTAAAEALPDAVAVMDPFHVVALAGDALDRCRQRLQQETCGHRGRTGDPL
;
A
#
# COMPACT_ATOMS: atom_id res chain seq x y z
N MET A 1 12.82 -15.92 -10.31
CA MET A 1 12.42 -16.20 -8.93
C MET A 1 12.09 -14.86 -8.30
N CYS A 2 10.90 -14.69 -7.69
CA CYS A 2 10.49 -13.42 -7.08
C CYS A 2 10.74 -13.51 -5.58
N GLY A 3 11.82 -12.93 -5.07
CA GLY A 3 12.15 -12.95 -3.64
C GLY A 3 11.51 -11.82 -2.83
N SER A 4 11.13 -10.72 -3.48
CA SER A 4 10.45 -9.58 -2.85
C SER A 4 9.30 -9.11 -3.72
N SER A 5 8.10 -9.03 -3.16
CA SER A 5 6.90 -8.54 -3.83
C SER A 5 6.37 -7.30 -3.13
N GLY A 6 5.75 -6.41 -3.88
CA GLY A 6 5.00 -5.27 -3.35
C GLY A 6 3.54 -5.38 -3.75
N VAL A 7 2.64 -4.98 -2.87
CA VAL A 7 1.21 -4.86 -3.13
C VAL A 7 0.70 -3.53 -2.61
N ASP A 8 -0.05 -2.82 -3.45
CA ASP A 8 -0.63 -1.52 -3.15
C ASP A 8 -1.99 -1.36 -3.84
N GLU A 9 -2.79 -0.40 -3.38
CA GLU A 9 -4.04 -0.04 -4.02
C GLU A 9 -3.90 1.25 -4.82
N HIS A 10 -4.51 1.28 -5.99
CA HIS A 10 -4.57 2.49 -6.82
C HIS A 10 -6.01 2.82 -7.22
N CYS A 11 -6.39 4.08 -7.00
CA CYS A 11 -7.68 4.61 -7.48
C CYS A 11 -7.53 5.05 -8.95
N TRP A 12 -7.94 4.19 -9.87
CA TRP A 12 -7.77 4.46 -11.31
C TRP A 12 -8.96 5.19 -11.95
N ARG A 13 -10.07 5.30 -11.23
CA ARG A 13 -11.27 5.97 -11.75
C ARG A 13 -11.95 6.83 -10.67
N HIS A 14 -12.10 8.11 -10.94
CA HIS A 14 -12.89 9.01 -10.12
C HIS A 14 -14.33 9.07 -10.68
N PRO A 15 -15.37 8.64 -9.92
CA PRO A 15 -16.73 8.63 -10.42
C PRO A 15 -17.24 10.05 -10.63
N ARG A 16 -17.98 10.24 -11.73
CA ARG A 16 -18.87 11.39 -11.84
C ARG A 16 -20.10 11.14 -10.98
N ALA A 17 -20.69 12.21 -10.41
CA ALA A 17 -21.93 12.12 -9.65
C ALA A 17 -23.02 11.42 -10.50
N GLY A 18 -23.65 10.36 -9.95
CA GLY A 18 -24.70 9.59 -10.63
C GLY A 18 -24.23 8.31 -11.34
N ALA A 19 -22.95 8.01 -11.39
CA ALA A 19 -22.48 6.71 -11.89
C ALA A 19 -22.73 5.63 -10.82
N GLY A 20 -23.36 4.51 -11.20
CA GLY A 20 -23.57 3.35 -10.33
C GLY A 20 -22.25 2.82 -9.74
N SER A 21 -22.36 1.83 -8.85
CA SER A 21 -21.20 1.20 -8.17
C SER A 21 -20.26 0.53 -9.18
N VAL A 22 -19.31 1.29 -9.71
CA VAL A 22 -18.22 0.78 -10.55
C VAL A 22 -16.99 0.64 -9.65
N GLU A 23 -16.30 -0.52 -9.72
CA GLU A 23 -15.03 -0.71 -9.02
C GLU A 23 -14.03 0.38 -9.43
N ARG A 24 -13.52 1.09 -8.44
CA ARG A 24 -12.66 2.27 -8.62
C ARG A 24 -11.21 2.01 -8.30
N PHE A 25 -10.95 0.92 -7.62
CA PHE A 25 -9.64 0.55 -7.15
C PHE A 25 -9.13 -0.66 -7.91
N VAL A 26 -7.84 -0.69 -8.09
CA VAL A 26 -7.09 -1.86 -8.53
C VAL A 26 -6.05 -2.18 -7.47
N THR A 27 -5.81 -3.46 -7.25
CA THR A 27 -4.66 -3.95 -6.51
C THR A 27 -3.52 -4.12 -7.52
N VAL A 28 -2.44 -3.41 -7.29
CA VAL A 28 -1.22 -3.45 -8.11
C VAL A 28 -0.22 -4.35 -7.43
N ILE A 29 0.29 -5.34 -8.14
CA ILE A 29 1.28 -6.30 -7.65
C ILE A 29 2.57 -6.14 -8.44
N ILE A 30 3.68 -5.96 -7.74
CA ILE A 30 4.99 -5.70 -8.32
C ILE A 30 6.06 -6.65 -7.78
N ASP A 31 7.05 -6.94 -8.61
CA ASP A 31 8.28 -7.62 -8.21
C ASP A 31 9.33 -6.57 -7.82
N LEU A 32 9.72 -6.58 -6.57
CA LEU A 32 10.73 -5.69 -5.98
C LEU A 32 12.12 -6.34 -5.95
N THR A 33 12.26 -7.59 -6.37
CA THR A 33 13.53 -8.31 -6.34
C THR A 33 14.66 -7.55 -7.07
N PRO A 34 14.43 -6.99 -8.28
CA PRO A 34 15.48 -6.24 -8.97
C PRO A 34 15.93 -5.00 -8.19
N VAL A 35 15.01 -4.33 -7.47
CA VAL A 35 15.35 -3.16 -6.64
C VAL A 35 16.16 -3.59 -5.43
N ARG A 36 15.72 -4.65 -4.74
CA ARG A 36 16.44 -5.23 -3.59
C ARG A 36 17.86 -5.64 -3.94
N ASP A 37 18.03 -6.30 -5.07
CA ASP A 37 19.30 -6.87 -5.50
C ASP A 37 20.18 -5.88 -6.28
N GLY A 38 19.69 -4.64 -6.53
CA GLY A 38 20.40 -3.62 -7.29
C GLY A 38 20.58 -3.94 -8.78
N THR A 39 19.74 -4.83 -9.33
CA THR A 39 19.83 -5.31 -10.72
C THR A 39 18.93 -4.56 -11.70
N GLY A 40 18.01 -3.72 -11.21
CA GLY A 40 17.11 -2.93 -12.05
C GLY A 40 15.90 -2.37 -11.32
N PRO A 41 14.97 -1.75 -12.06
CA PRO A 41 13.74 -1.21 -11.49
C PRO A 41 12.75 -2.32 -11.10
N ALA A 42 11.77 -1.96 -10.27
CA ALA A 42 10.61 -2.80 -9.98
C ALA A 42 9.86 -3.18 -11.28
N ARG A 43 9.28 -4.37 -11.30
CA ARG A 43 8.53 -4.89 -12.44
C ARG A 43 7.06 -5.10 -12.06
N LEU A 44 6.15 -4.63 -12.92
CA LEU A 44 4.73 -4.95 -12.76
C LEU A 44 4.53 -6.45 -12.99
N LEU A 45 3.88 -7.11 -12.02
CA LEU A 45 3.44 -8.50 -12.15
C LEU A 45 1.99 -8.56 -12.62
N ASP A 46 1.11 -7.80 -11.96
CA ASP A 46 -0.31 -7.79 -12.31
C ASP A 46 -1.05 -6.55 -11.78
N MET A 47 -2.25 -6.31 -12.33
CA MET A 47 -3.21 -5.32 -11.85
C MET A 47 -4.60 -5.96 -11.84
N VAL A 48 -5.12 -6.22 -10.65
CA VAL A 48 -6.43 -6.87 -10.47
C VAL A 48 -7.46 -5.89 -9.93
N SER A 49 -8.69 -5.99 -10.44
CA SER A 49 -9.79 -5.11 -10.04
C SER A 49 -10.17 -5.34 -8.58
N GLY A 50 -10.37 -4.26 -7.84
CA GLY A 50 -10.70 -4.28 -6.42
C GLY A 50 -9.52 -4.03 -5.49
N ARG A 51 -9.83 -3.85 -4.19
CA ARG A 51 -8.84 -3.58 -3.13
C ARG A 51 -9.11 -4.38 -1.86
N SER A 52 -9.70 -5.56 -1.96
CA SER A 52 -10.04 -6.35 -0.78
C SER A 52 -9.00 -7.42 -0.48
N LYS A 53 -9.00 -7.91 0.76
CA LYS A 53 -8.28 -9.12 1.15
C LYS A 53 -8.54 -10.25 0.15
N ALA A 54 -9.81 -10.47 -0.21
CA ALA A 54 -10.21 -11.56 -1.10
C ALA A 54 -9.55 -11.47 -2.47
N VAL A 55 -9.47 -10.28 -3.06
CA VAL A 55 -8.81 -10.05 -4.36
C VAL A 55 -7.35 -10.49 -4.32
N PHE A 56 -6.61 -10.06 -3.32
CA PHE A 56 -5.19 -10.43 -3.20
C PHE A 56 -5.00 -11.92 -2.84
N THR A 57 -5.85 -12.47 -1.98
CA THR A 57 -5.83 -13.91 -1.66
C THR A 57 -6.08 -14.76 -2.91
N THR A 58 -7.10 -14.42 -3.72
CA THR A 58 -7.41 -15.14 -4.95
C THR A 58 -6.24 -15.08 -5.92
N TRP A 59 -5.68 -13.90 -6.14
CA TRP A 59 -4.51 -13.73 -7.01
C TRP A 59 -3.34 -14.60 -6.56
N LEU A 60 -3.02 -14.63 -5.25
CA LEU A 60 -1.95 -15.48 -4.71
C LEU A 60 -2.24 -16.98 -4.92
N GLN A 61 -3.51 -17.41 -4.77
CA GLN A 61 -3.90 -18.81 -4.96
C GLN A 61 -3.79 -19.26 -6.41
N GLU A 62 -3.98 -18.35 -7.37
CA GLU A 62 -3.81 -18.61 -8.80
C GLU A 62 -2.33 -18.78 -9.20
N GLN A 63 -1.40 -18.30 -8.36
CA GLN A 63 0.03 -18.48 -8.63
C GLN A 63 0.49 -19.91 -8.32
N SER A 64 1.50 -20.36 -9.06
CA SER A 64 2.09 -21.69 -8.80
C SER A 64 2.68 -21.78 -7.38
N GLN A 65 2.72 -22.98 -6.82
CA GLN A 65 3.35 -23.21 -5.52
C GLN A 65 4.83 -22.75 -5.52
N ALA A 66 5.56 -23.01 -6.61
CA ALA A 66 6.96 -22.58 -6.74
C ALA A 66 7.11 -21.06 -6.71
N PHE A 67 6.16 -20.31 -7.32
CA PHE A 67 6.17 -18.85 -7.27
C PHE A 67 5.94 -18.37 -5.83
N ARG A 68 4.91 -18.89 -5.16
CA ARG A 68 4.59 -18.51 -3.77
C ARG A 68 5.71 -18.84 -2.79
N ALA A 69 6.30 -20.04 -2.90
CA ALA A 69 7.43 -20.45 -2.08
C ALA A 69 8.72 -19.63 -2.33
N GLY A 70 8.81 -18.97 -3.48
CA GLY A 70 9.92 -18.08 -3.80
C GLY A 70 9.77 -16.66 -3.24
N ILE A 71 8.61 -16.29 -2.67
CA ILE A 71 8.40 -14.96 -2.06
C ILE A 71 8.90 -14.97 -0.62
N GLU A 72 9.95 -14.22 -0.35
CA GLU A 72 10.56 -14.08 0.98
C GLU A 72 10.02 -12.87 1.74
N THR A 73 9.65 -11.81 1.00
CA THR A 73 9.20 -10.55 1.59
C THR A 73 8.03 -9.97 0.79
N VAL A 74 7.02 -9.48 1.49
CA VAL A 74 5.90 -8.74 0.90
C VAL A 74 5.85 -7.34 1.51
N ALA A 75 6.14 -6.33 0.69
CA ALA A 75 5.97 -4.92 1.05
C ALA A 75 4.52 -4.50 0.78
N MET A 76 3.90 -3.82 1.74
CA MET A 76 2.53 -3.36 1.63
C MET A 76 2.31 -2.07 2.41
N ASP A 77 1.24 -1.36 2.10
CA ASP A 77 0.75 -0.28 2.94
C ASP A 77 0.18 -0.80 4.28
N GLY A 78 -0.35 0.11 5.11
CA GLY A 78 -0.94 -0.27 6.40
C GLY A 78 -2.27 -1.02 6.32
N PHE A 79 -2.71 -1.47 5.13
CA PHE A 79 -3.99 -2.16 4.98
C PHE A 79 -3.95 -3.59 5.54
N THR A 80 -4.66 -3.80 6.66
CA THR A 80 -4.67 -5.07 7.39
C THR A 80 -5.14 -6.27 6.55
N GLY A 81 -5.98 -6.04 5.53
CA GLY A 81 -6.45 -7.07 4.60
C GLY A 81 -5.33 -7.72 3.82
N TYR A 82 -4.38 -6.95 3.29
CA TYR A 82 -3.23 -7.50 2.56
C TYR A 82 -2.28 -8.27 3.49
N LYS A 83 -2.05 -7.75 4.70
CA LYS A 83 -1.26 -8.45 5.72
C LYS A 83 -1.85 -9.82 6.05
N THR A 84 -3.17 -9.90 6.24
CA THR A 84 -3.84 -11.16 6.55
C THR A 84 -3.80 -12.12 5.36
N ALA A 85 -4.03 -11.63 4.14
CA ALA A 85 -3.94 -12.44 2.93
C ALA A 85 -2.52 -13.03 2.73
N ALA A 86 -1.49 -12.19 2.92
CA ALA A 86 -0.10 -12.63 2.82
C ALA A 86 0.23 -13.69 3.89
N ALA A 87 -0.16 -13.49 5.14
CA ALA A 87 0.09 -14.44 6.22
C ALA A 87 -0.59 -15.81 5.99
N GLU A 88 -1.77 -15.83 5.38
CA GLU A 88 -2.49 -17.07 5.08
C GLU A 88 -1.92 -17.80 3.85
N ALA A 89 -1.51 -17.07 2.81
CA ALA A 89 -1.09 -17.66 1.54
C ALA A 89 0.42 -17.85 1.39
N LEU A 90 1.20 -17.11 2.19
CA LEU A 90 2.66 -17.06 2.16
C LEU A 90 3.21 -17.17 3.59
N PRO A 91 3.09 -18.31 4.26
CA PRO A 91 3.41 -18.45 5.68
C PRO A 91 4.88 -18.19 6.02
N ASP A 92 5.79 -18.38 5.07
CA ASP A 92 7.22 -18.19 5.24
C ASP A 92 7.69 -16.77 4.86
N ALA A 93 6.81 -15.94 4.27
CA ALA A 93 7.16 -14.59 3.85
C ALA A 93 7.03 -13.58 4.99
N VAL A 94 7.97 -12.65 5.03
CA VAL A 94 7.95 -11.53 5.98
C VAL A 94 7.14 -10.37 5.39
N ALA A 95 6.06 -9.98 6.07
CA ALA A 95 5.31 -8.79 5.71
C ALA A 95 6.01 -7.55 6.28
N VAL A 96 6.33 -6.59 5.40
CA VAL A 96 6.95 -5.32 5.78
C VAL A 96 6.07 -4.15 5.35
N MET A 97 6.04 -3.11 6.16
CA MET A 97 5.34 -1.88 5.78
C MET A 97 6.19 -1.09 4.79
N ASP A 98 5.57 -0.58 3.73
CA ASP A 98 6.23 0.29 2.77
C ASP A 98 6.83 1.52 3.50
N PRO A 99 8.14 1.78 3.37
CA PRO A 99 8.79 2.93 3.99
C PRO A 99 8.15 4.27 3.60
N PHE A 100 7.65 4.41 2.38
CA PHE A 100 6.94 5.61 1.95
C PHE A 100 5.66 5.83 2.77
N HIS A 101 4.92 4.76 3.05
CA HIS A 101 3.73 4.83 3.88
C HIS A 101 4.06 5.23 5.33
N VAL A 102 5.16 4.71 5.88
CA VAL A 102 5.65 5.12 7.22
C VAL A 102 5.98 6.61 7.27
N VAL A 103 6.67 7.13 6.25
CA VAL A 103 6.99 8.57 6.14
C VAL A 103 5.73 9.41 6.01
N ALA A 104 4.76 8.98 5.20
CA ALA A 104 3.47 9.66 5.07
C ALA A 104 2.71 9.72 6.40
N LEU A 105 2.64 8.61 7.14
CA LEU A 105 2.03 8.56 8.48
C LEU A 105 2.73 9.51 9.49
N ALA A 106 4.05 9.59 9.42
CA ALA A 106 4.82 10.51 10.26
C ALA A 106 4.52 11.97 9.90
N GLY A 107 4.43 12.30 8.62
CA GLY A 107 4.01 13.62 8.14
C GLY A 107 2.63 14.01 8.64
N ASP A 108 1.64 13.12 8.52
CA ASP A 108 0.29 13.33 9.04
C ASP A 108 0.27 13.55 10.57
N ALA A 109 1.10 12.82 11.31
CA ALA A 109 1.20 12.99 12.76
C ALA A 109 1.79 14.36 13.14
N LEU A 110 2.81 14.82 12.41
CA LEU A 110 3.40 16.14 12.58
C LEU A 110 2.39 17.24 12.26
N ASP A 111 1.63 17.11 11.17
CA ASP A 111 0.60 18.08 10.80
C ASP A 111 -0.51 18.18 11.87
N ARG A 112 -0.96 17.06 12.41
CA ARG A 112 -1.93 17.05 13.51
C ARG A 112 -1.37 17.76 14.76
N CYS A 113 -0.10 17.52 15.09
CA CYS A 113 0.57 18.17 16.20
C CYS A 113 0.65 19.68 15.98
N ARG A 114 1.09 20.10 14.81
CA ARG A 114 1.17 21.52 14.40
C ARG A 114 -0.21 22.20 14.51
N GLN A 115 -1.25 21.59 13.93
CA GLN A 115 -2.62 22.12 13.97
C GLN A 115 -3.16 22.25 15.40
N ARG A 116 -2.84 21.29 16.27
CA ARG A 116 -3.22 21.36 17.69
C ARG A 116 -2.54 22.53 18.38
N LEU A 117 -1.23 22.70 18.22
CA LEU A 117 -0.46 23.80 18.79
C LEU A 117 -0.97 25.15 18.30
N GLN A 118 -1.26 25.28 17.00
CA GLN A 118 -1.84 26.51 16.44
C GLN A 118 -3.22 26.81 17.03
N GLN A 119 -4.06 25.78 17.20
CA GLN A 119 -5.37 25.94 17.82
C GLN A 119 -5.25 26.39 19.29
N GLU A 120 -4.30 25.84 20.05
CA GLU A 120 -4.06 26.18 21.45
C GLU A 120 -3.47 27.60 21.60
N THR A 121 -2.59 28.00 20.68
CA THR A 121 -1.86 29.28 20.75
C THR A 121 -2.60 30.44 20.10
N CYS A 122 -3.22 30.20 18.95
CA CYS A 122 -3.82 31.23 18.09
C CYS A 122 -5.36 31.17 18.02
N GLY A 123 -5.98 30.13 18.57
CA GLY A 123 -7.44 29.92 18.52
C GLY A 123 -7.97 29.42 17.17
N HIS A 124 -7.08 29.07 16.22
CA HIS A 124 -7.44 28.51 14.89
C HIS A 124 -6.37 27.51 14.39
N ARG A 125 -6.73 26.73 13.36
CA ARG A 125 -5.87 25.63 12.84
C ARG A 125 -4.83 26.05 11.79
N GLY A 126 -4.52 27.33 11.72
CA GLY A 126 -3.56 27.89 10.77
C GLY A 126 -4.24 28.78 9.73
N ARG A 127 -3.58 29.90 9.43
CA ARG A 127 -3.92 30.87 8.37
C ARG A 127 -2.66 31.25 7.64
N THR A 128 -2.81 31.74 6.41
CA THR A 128 -1.68 32.29 5.65
C THR A 128 -1.02 33.41 6.45
N GLY A 129 0.28 33.29 6.70
CA GLY A 129 1.06 34.28 7.48
C GLY A 129 1.26 33.94 8.96
N ASP A 130 0.75 32.82 9.44
CA ASP A 130 1.05 32.33 10.80
C ASP A 130 2.53 31.95 10.93
N PRO A 131 3.14 32.14 12.12
CA PRO A 131 4.57 31.92 12.34
C PRO A 131 4.95 30.41 12.46
N LEU A 132 4.03 29.49 12.31
CA LEU A 132 4.27 28.03 12.39
C LEU A 132 3.76 27.31 11.13
#